data_a5fd0fa122994b9d778d92ecaca76369
#
_entry.id   a5fd0fa122994b9d778d92ecaca76369
#
_cell.length_a   1.000
_cell.length_b   1.000
_cell.length_c   1.000
_cell.angle_alpha   90.00
_cell.angle_beta   90.00
_cell.angle_gamma   90.00
#
_symmetry.space_group_name_H-M   'P 1'
#
loop_
_entity.id
_entity.type
_entity.pdbx_description
1 polymer ?
#
loop_
_entity_poly.entity_id
_entity_poly.type
_entity_poly.pdbx_seq_one_letter_code
_entity_poly.pdbx_strand_id
1 'polypeptide(L)'
;MKKKRILAMVLAVASCLSLAVGASAANSTTRKAMDFKDYDAKAWYAEAVSAAVDNGLLYGKSSTIIDPNGDMTRAEMAAIINRSFGCYKVADISQYKDVSKSKWYYKDVGLSVQMGTYNGRSSSSMAPDAPISRQEAMTVVARALELDYDAFSKTDLSKFADAKNVSAWALPYVRAMVGADYIHGRTKGLEPLDNITRAEFAQIFYNIIGTYITAKGTYDKDIKGSVLIRIDDVELKNMTVDGDLIIGCGAADGKITLDNVTVKGRLLVWGGGTAAVYCNNGTNMPAVVVARVDDAVKVIYDRDSTLAVIDTIQVRITDRAKAFKETEVVFYDVSGLREAQKDLNSIVENNLLAVTAPAHLYALVGATDVKAEFTNNSKSDTYKIEIRRDKDNALIADAFELAAGKSISTLTLSEAAEFGNVDCTVTVTAYRDGKQIGSMQTELTLHAAYLWPKEVL
;
A
#
# COMPACT_ATOMS: atom_id res chain seq x y z
N MET A 1 23.76 -24.06 46.34
CA MET A 1 23.09 -24.64 45.15
C MET A 1 22.87 -23.57 44.14
N LYS A 2 23.71 -23.53 43.11
CA LYS A 2 23.66 -22.46 42.05
C LYS A 2 22.69 -22.90 40.95
N LYS A 3 21.58 -22.21 40.80
CA LYS A 3 20.67 -22.39 39.66
C LYS A 3 21.22 -21.65 38.46
N LYS A 4 21.77 -22.37 37.49
CA LYS A 4 22.12 -21.87 36.16
C LYS A 4 20.81 -21.49 35.44
N ARG A 5 20.67 -20.21 35.12
CA ARG A 5 19.65 -19.76 34.15
C ARG A 5 20.22 -20.05 32.76
N ILE A 6 19.63 -21.01 32.08
CA ILE A 6 19.85 -21.29 30.67
C ILE A 6 19.09 -20.21 29.90
N LEU A 7 19.85 -19.34 29.23
CA LEU A 7 19.32 -18.38 28.26
C LEU A 7 18.99 -19.19 26.99
N ALA A 8 17.70 -19.42 26.76
CA ALA A 8 17.26 -20.03 25.51
C ALA A 8 17.36 -18.97 24.40
N MET A 9 18.45 -19.03 23.65
CA MET A 9 18.60 -18.34 22.38
C MET A 9 17.67 -19.05 21.39
N VAL A 10 16.54 -18.43 21.05
CA VAL A 10 15.70 -18.88 19.95
C VAL A 10 16.41 -18.47 18.68
N LEU A 11 17.11 -19.40 18.05
CA LEU A 11 17.58 -19.25 16.68
C LEU A 11 16.36 -19.22 15.74
N ALA A 12 15.92 -18.03 15.38
CA ALA A 12 15.05 -17.85 14.23
C ALA A 12 15.94 -17.98 12.97
N VAL A 13 15.99 -19.16 12.41
CA VAL A 13 16.57 -19.37 11.08
C VAL A 13 15.61 -18.73 10.08
N ALA A 14 15.81 -17.47 9.79
CA ALA A 14 15.17 -16.82 8.66
C ALA A 14 15.88 -17.31 7.39
N SER A 15 15.34 -18.37 6.79
CA SER A 15 15.75 -18.77 5.45
C SER A 15 15.24 -17.72 4.47
N CYS A 16 16.13 -16.80 4.07
CA CYS A 16 15.92 -15.93 2.91
C CYS A 16 15.84 -16.82 1.65
N LEU A 17 14.68 -17.38 1.35
CA LEU A 17 14.42 -17.95 0.04
C LEU A 17 14.10 -16.79 -0.92
N SER A 18 15.13 -16.33 -1.64
CA SER A 18 14.92 -15.59 -2.87
C SER A 18 14.28 -16.52 -3.89
N LEU A 19 12.96 -16.43 -4.05
CA LEU A 19 12.24 -17.10 -5.12
C LEU A 19 12.53 -16.35 -6.43
N ALA A 20 13.58 -16.77 -7.13
CA ALA A 20 13.81 -16.36 -8.49
C ALA A 20 12.83 -17.13 -9.39
N VAL A 21 11.71 -16.50 -9.76
CA VAL A 21 10.94 -16.90 -10.95
C VAL A 21 11.53 -16.11 -12.11
N GLY A 22 11.99 -16.84 -13.13
CA GLY A 22 12.79 -16.33 -14.21
C GLY A 22 12.14 -15.18 -14.99
N ALA A 23 12.80 -14.03 -14.90
CA ALA A 23 12.74 -13.01 -15.92
C ALA A 23 14.19 -12.67 -16.28
N SER A 24 14.51 -12.75 -17.55
CA SER A 24 15.79 -12.42 -18.15
C SER A 24 16.18 -10.99 -17.79
N ALA A 25 16.97 -10.81 -16.74
CA ALA A 25 17.55 -9.54 -16.36
C ALA A 25 18.99 -9.49 -16.86
N ALA A 26 19.30 -8.39 -17.54
CA ALA A 26 20.62 -8.06 -17.99
C ALA A 26 21.67 -8.22 -16.87
N ASN A 27 22.82 -8.80 -17.20
CA ASN A 27 23.99 -9.04 -16.35
C ASN A 27 24.39 -7.82 -15.50
N SER A 28 23.83 -7.73 -14.31
CA SER A 28 24.43 -7.02 -13.19
C SER A 28 25.03 -8.11 -12.30
N THR A 29 26.34 -8.19 -12.23
CA THR A 29 27.07 -9.03 -11.26
C THR A 29 26.75 -8.48 -9.86
N THR A 30 25.70 -9.00 -9.24
CA THR A 30 25.29 -8.63 -7.89
C THR A 30 26.38 -9.14 -6.95
N ARG A 31 27.15 -8.21 -6.35
CA ARG A 31 28.15 -8.55 -5.35
C ARG A 31 27.50 -9.21 -4.16
N LYS A 32 28.20 -10.19 -3.58
CA LYS A 32 27.86 -10.82 -2.32
C LYS A 32 28.68 -10.22 -1.19
N ALA A 33 28.20 -10.31 0.05
CA ALA A 33 28.98 -9.85 1.21
C ALA A 33 30.34 -10.55 1.30
N MET A 34 30.39 -11.81 0.91
CA MET A 34 31.64 -12.61 0.88
C MET A 34 32.71 -12.10 -0.11
N ASP A 35 32.36 -11.23 -1.05
CA ASP A 35 33.28 -10.62 -2.00
C ASP A 35 34.13 -9.50 -1.37
N PHE A 36 33.75 -9.06 -0.16
CA PHE A 36 34.47 -8.02 0.58
C PHE A 36 35.50 -8.66 1.56
N LYS A 37 36.74 -8.16 1.54
CA LYS A 37 37.85 -8.73 2.31
C LYS A 37 37.70 -8.58 3.82
N ASP A 38 36.95 -7.57 4.25
CA ASP A 38 36.69 -7.21 5.65
C ASP A 38 35.33 -7.69 6.16
N TYR A 39 34.60 -8.50 5.37
CA TYR A 39 33.39 -9.16 5.82
C TYR A 39 33.76 -10.42 6.63
N ASP A 40 33.28 -10.49 7.87
CA ASP A 40 33.38 -11.67 8.72
C ASP A 40 32.03 -12.38 8.83
N ALA A 41 31.96 -13.59 8.23
CA ALA A 41 30.73 -14.40 8.24
C ALA A 41 30.37 -14.96 9.64
N LYS A 42 31.23 -14.81 10.64
CA LYS A 42 31.01 -15.22 12.04
C LYS A 42 30.66 -14.04 12.95
N ALA A 43 30.75 -12.83 12.44
CA ALA A 43 30.44 -11.64 13.23
C ALA A 43 28.94 -11.56 13.54
N TRP A 44 28.57 -10.85 14.61
CA TRP A 44 27.19 -10.64 15.03
C TRP A 44 26.31 -9.99 13.96
N TYR A 45 26.92 -9.23 13.04
CA TYR A 45 26.26 -8.50 11.96
C TYR A 45 26.19 -9.28 10.64
N ALA A 46 26.74 -10.48 10.58
CA ALA A 46 27.00 -11.17 9.31
C ALA A 46 25.71 -11.32 8.47
N GLU A 47 24.63 -11.82 9.07
CA GLU A 47 23.36 -12.01 8.36
C GLU A 47 22.76 -10.69 7.88
N ALA A 48 22.77 -9.66 8.72
CA ALA A 48 22.21 -8.36 8.41
C ALA A 48 22.98 -7.64 7.29
N VAL A 49 24.32 -7.68 7.35
CA VAL A 49 25.17 -7.08 6.31
C VAL A 49 25.02 -7.86 5.00
N SER A 50 24.98 -9.20 5.05
CA SER A 50 24.73 -10.01 3.85
C SER A 50 23.38 -9.69 3.22
N ALA A 51 22.31 -9.66 4.01
CA ALA A 51 20.97 -9.32 3.53
C ALA A 51 20.93 -7.90 2.92
N ALA A 52 21.59 -6.93 3.56
CA ALA A 52 21.64 -5.56 3.04
C ALA A 52 22.40 -5.46 1.70
N VAL A 53 23.48 -6.23 1.53
CA VAL A 53 24.22 -6.29 0.27
C VAL A 53 23.41 -7.03 -0.80
N ASP A 54 22.85 -8.19 -0.47
CA ASP A 54 22.08 -9.03 -1.40
C ASP A 54 20.82 -8.32 -1.93
N ASN A 55 20.19 -7.48 -1.10
CA ASN A 55 19.05 -6.65 -1.51
C ASN A 55 19.45 -5.31 -2.16
N GLY A 56 20.77 -5.08 -2.38
CA GLY A 56 21.28 -3.87 -3.02
C GLY A 56 21.10 -2.60 -2.18
N LEU A 57 21.00 -2.72 -0.86
CA LEU A 57 20.84 -1.60 0.07
C LEU A 57 22.17 -1.01 0.47
N LEU A 58 23.10 -1.88 0.90
CA LEU A 58 24.42 -1.52 1.37
C LEU A 58 25.48 -1.79 0.30
N TYR A 59 26.22 -0.76 -0.09
CA TYR A 59 27.33 -0.86 -1.02
C TYR A 59 28.67 -0.71 -0.26
N GLY A 60 29.72 -1.29 -0.82
CA GLY A 60 31.07 -1.14 -0.27
C GLY A 60 31.57 0.30 -0.32
N LYS A 61 32.49 0.63 0.59
CA LYS A 61 33.30 1.87 0.53
C LYS A 61 34.24 1.84 -0.69
N SER A 62 34.62 0.64 -1.10
CA SER A 62 35.38 0.37 -2.32
C SER A 62 34.92 -0.94 -2.96
N SER A 63 35.61 -1.33 -4.03
CA SER A 63 35.38 -2.65 -4.65
C SER A 63 35.71 -3.85 -3.76
N THR A 64 36.38 -3.68 -2.66
CA THR A 64 36.86 -4.80 -1.81
C THR A 64 36.59 -4.58 -0.32
N ILE A 65 36.07 -3.44 0.09
CA ILE A 65 35.88 -3.06 1.49
C ILE A 65 34.41 -2.68 1.71
N ILE A 66 33.72 -3.35 2.64
CA ILE A 66 32.36 -3.05 3.08
C ILE A 66 32.36 -2.11 4.29
N ASP A 67 33.39 -2.14 5.11
CA ASP A 67 33.61 -1.33 6.31
C ASP A 67 32.46 -1.45 7.33
N PRO A 68 32.17 -2.64 7.87
CA PRO A 68 30.99 -2.85 8.71
C PRO A 68 31.06 -2.08 10.03
N ASN A 69 32.25 -1.90 10.58
CA ASN A 69 32.50 -1.21 11.86
C ASN A 69 32.77 0.30 11.69
N GLY A 70 32.85 0.79 10.46
CA GLY A 70 33.04 2.21 10.19
C GLY A 70 31.77 3.01 10.45
N ASP A 71 31.96 4.27 10.86
CA ASP A 71 30.87 5.20 11.05
C ASP A 71 30.10 5.43 9.75
N MET A 72 28.79 5.44 9.86
CA MET A 72 27.90 5.78 8.75
C MET A 72 27.78 7.29 8.60
N THR A 73 27.89 7.80 7.38
CA THR A 73 27.57 9.20 7.11
C THR A 73 26.07 9.42 6.90
N ARG A 74 25.64 10.67 7.07
CA ARG A 74 24.25 11.08 6.81
C ARG A 74 23.84 10.78 5.36
N ALA A 75 24.74 10.99 4.39
CA ALA A 75 24.48 10.69 2.99
C ALA A 75 24.38 9.16 2.72
N GLU A 76 25.19 8.35 3.35
CA GLU A 76 25.10 6.89 3.21
C GLU A 76 23.78 6.35 3.74
N MET A 77 23.33 6.85 4.89
CA MET A 77 22.05 6.47 5.43
C MET A 77 20.89 6.88 4.51
N ALA A 78 20.92 8.12 3.98
CA ALA A 78 19.93 8.57 3.01
C ALA A 78 19.85 7.62 1.81
N ALA A 79 21.01 7.22 1.26
CA ALA A 79 21.08 6.30 0.13
C ALA A 79 20.50 4.91 0.44
N ILE A 80 20.74 4.37 1.64
CA ILE A 80 20.20 3.06 2.04
C ILE A 80 18.66 3.13 2.16
N ILE A 81 18.12 4.14 2.84
CA ILE A 81 16.67 4.34 2.96
C ILE A 81 16.02 4.46 1.57
N ASN A 82 16.58 5.30 0.69
CA ASN A 82 16.04 5.48 -0.66
C ASN A 82 16.02 4.18 -1.47
N ARG A 83 17.09 3.39 -1.39
CA ARG A 83 17.18 2.08 -2.07
C ARG A 83 16.19 1.09 -1.47
N SER A 84 16.03 1.10 -0.14
CA SER A 84 15.08 0.21 0.53
C SER A 84 13.65 0.46 0.06
N PHE A 85 13.23 1.72 -0.06
CA PHE A 85 11.88 2.10 -0.48
C PHE A 85 11.74 2.26 -1.99
N GLY A 86 12.82 2.16 -2.77
CA GLY A 86 12.79 2.35 -4.22
C GLY A 86 12.49 3.79 -4.65
N CYS A 87 12.91 4.78 -3.86
CA CYS A 87 12.61 6.20 -4.13
C CYS A 87 13.19 6.67 -5.47
N TYR A 88 12.43 7.49 -6.21
CA TYR A 88 12.82 7.94 -7.57
C TYR A 88 12.60 9.43 -7.85
N LYS A 89 11.65 10.09 -7.18
CA LYS A 89 11.40 11.53 -7.33
C LYS A 89 12.34 12.34 -6.43
N VAL A 90 12.92 13.40 -6.97
CA VAL A 90 13.96 14.21 -6.31
C VAL A 90 13.40 15.60 -6.02
N ALA A 91 13.45 16.04 -4.75
CA ALA A 91 13.10 17.40 -4.37
C ALA A 91 14.14 18.42 -4.84
N ASP A 92 13.75 19.69 -4.96
CA ASP A 92 14.70 20.79 -5.04
C ASP A 92 15.40 20.95 -3.68
N ILE A 93 16.72 20.84 -3.69
CA ILE A 93 17.59 20.96 -2.52
C ILE A 93 18.58 22.12 -2.66
N SER A 94 18.29 23.06 -3.51
CA SER A 94 19.17 24.23 -3.80
C SER A 94 19.44 25.13 -2.59
N GLN A 95 18.58 25.06 -1.57
CA GLN A 95 18.80 25.75 -0.29
C GLN A 95 19.98 25.19 0.50
N TYR A 96 20.32 23.90 0.35
CA TYR A 96 21.45 23.29 1.08
C TYR A 96 22.77 23.54 0.36
N LYS A 97 23.53 24.54 0.84
CA LYS A 97 24.75 25.02 0.17
C LYS A 97 25.92 24.06 0.25
N ASP A 98 25.87 23.11 1.18
CA ASP A 98 26.87 22.06 1.40
C ASP A 98 26.62 20.77 0.59
N VAL A 99 25.57 20.75 -0.27
CA VAL A 99 25.25 19.62 -1.14
C VAL A 99 25.56 19.96 -2.59
N SER A 100 26.78 19.65 -3.03
CA SER A 100 27.20 19.92 -4.42
C SER A 100 26.58 18.92 -5.40
N LYS A 101 26.14 19.43 -6.57
CA LYS A 101 25.60 18.61 -7.67
C LYS A 101 26.58 17.58 -8.23
N SER A 102 27.89 17.77 -8.04
CA SER A 102 28.92 16.85 -8.47
C SER A 102 29.16 15.68 -7.55
N LYS A 103 28.59 15.71 -6.35
CA LYS A 103 28.76 14.65 -5.34
C LYS A 103 27.82 13.46 -5.60
N TRP A 104 28.31 12.27 -5.34
CA TRP A 104 27.57 11.02 -5.54
C TRP A 104 26.23 10.98 -4.81
N TYR A 105 26.14 11.65 -3.67
CA TYR A 105 24.94 11.65 -2.80
C TYR A 105 23.92 12.74 -3.16
N TYR A 106 24.20 13.61 -4.14
CA TYR A 106 23.29 14.73 -4.46
C TYR A 106 21.85 14.25 -4.70
N LYS A 107 21.72 13.20 -5.53
CA LYS A 107 20.42 12.61 -5.83
C LYS A 107 19.78 11.99 -4.56
N ASP A 108 20.56 11.24 -3.76
CA ASP A 108 20.04 10.57 -2.57
C ASP A 108 19.55 11.56 -1.52
N VAL A 109 20.24 12.69 -1.33
CA VAL A 109 19.76 13.77 -0.45
C VAL A 109 18.42 14.31 -0.95
N GLY A 110 18.29 14.59 -2.25
CA GLY A 110 17.04 15.07 -2.84
C GLY A 110 15.88 14.07 -2.72
N LEU A 111 16.15 12.77 -2.89
CA LEU A 111 15.16 11.71 -2.68
C LEU A 111 14.68 11.67 -1.23
N SER A 112 15.59 11.74 -0.26
CA SER A 112 15.25 11.70 1.17
C SER A 112 14.50 12.95 1.65
N VAL A 113 14.80 14.10 1.07
CA VAL A 113 14.03 15.34 1.32
C VAL A 113 12.64 15.22 0.72
N GLN A 114 12.50 14.68 -0.49
CA GLN A 114 11.19 14.43 -1.12
C GLN A 114 10.35 13.49 -0.28
N MET A 115 10.91 12.38 0.16
CA MET A 115 10.24 11.40 1.04
C MET A 115 9.95 11.99 2.44
N GLY A 116 10.65 13.06 2.85
CA GLY A 116 10.49 13.70 4.16
C GLY A 116 11.12 12.94 5.32
N THR A 117 11.95 11.97 5.02
CA THR A 117 12.71 11.23 6.05
C THR A 117 13.87 12.05 6.59
N TYR A 118 14.41 12.93 5.75
CA TYR A 118 15.59 13.73 6.06
C TYR A 118 15.29 15.23 6.10
N ASN A 119 15.72 15.87 7.18
CA ASN A 119 15.80 17.33 7.27
C ASN A 119 17.26 17.76 7.41
N GLY A 120 17.58 18.97 6.97
CA GLY A 120 18.86 19.59 7.21
C GLY A 120 19.15 19.76 8.70
N ARG A 121 20.42 19.91 9.06
CA ARG A 121 20.83 20.36 10.39
C ARG A 121 20.49 21.85 10.62
N SER A 122 20.34 22.58 9.50
CA SER A 122 19.79 23.95 9.46
C SER A 122 19.02 24.15 8.17
N SER A 123 18.43 25.31 7.96
CA SER A 123 17.75 25.70 6.72
C SER A 123 18.66 25.68 5.47
N SER A 124 19.98 25.75 5.67
CA SER A 124 20.97 25.84 4.57
C SER A 124 22.04 24.76 4.57
N SER A 125 22.05 23.87 5.56
CA SER A 125 23.06 22.80 5.71
C SER A 125 22.42 21.44 5.93
N MET A 126 22.79 20.47 5.11
CA MET A 126 22.42 19.05 5.22
C MET A 126 23.47 18.24 5.98
N ALA A 127 24.72 18.67 5.96
CA ALA A 127 25.91 17.98 6.50
C ALA A 127 26.05 16.52 5.99
N PRO A 128 26.05 16.28 4.68
CA PRO A 128 25.96 14.93 4.11
C PRO A 128 27.16 14.04 4.44
N ASP A 129 28.36 14.59 4.51
CA ASP A 129 29.61 13.87 4.80
C ASP A 129 29.86 13.68 6.33
N ALA A 130 29.04 14.30 7.18
CA ALA A 130 29.17 14.14 8.62
C ALA A 130 28.69 12.75 9.08
N PRO A 131 29.32 12.13 10.09
CA PRO A 131 28.78 10.96 10.76
C PRO A 131 27.37 11.24 11.28
N ILE A 132 26.52 10.21 11.25
CA ILE A 132 25.16 10.27 11.79
C ILE A 132 25.12 9.67 13.19
N SER A 133 24.52 10.38 14.13
CA SER A 133 24.32 9.85 15.48
C SER A 133 23.20 8.81 15.52
N ARG A 134 23.22 7.95 16.54
CA ARG A 134 22.19 6.92 16.74
C ARG A 134 20.80 7.50 16.89
N GLN A 135 20.62 8.62 17.60
CA GLN A 135 19.31 9.28 17.70
C GLN A 135 18.84 9.89 16.37
N GLU A 136 19.77 10.41 15.54
CA GLU A 136 19.44 10.87 14.18
C GLU A 136 19.00 9.69 13.32
N ALA A 137 19.71 8.56 13.40
CA ALA A 137 19.38 7.33 12.68
C ALA A 137 17.99 6.80 13.07
N MET A 138 17.70 6.70 14.38
CA MET A 138 16.37 6.32 14.88
C MET A 138 15.26 7.24 14.35
N THR A 139 15.53 8.56 14.32
CA THR A 139 14.57 9.55 13.81
C THR A 139 14.26 9.33 12.33
N VAL A 140 15.27 9.09 11.51
CA VAL A 140 15.10 8.86 10.06
C VAL A 140 14.31 7.58 9.80
N VAL A 141 14.65 6.49 10.51
CA VAL A 141 13.93 5.21 10.38
C VAL A 141 12.48 5.35 10.86
N ALA A 142 12.23 5.99 12.00
CA ALA A 142 10.88 6.21 12.52
C ALA A 142 9.99 6.99 11.54
N ARG A 143 10.57 7.98 10.86
CA ARG A 143 9.88 8.75 9.79
C ARG A 143 9.62 7.91 8.56
N ALA A 144 10.59 7.09 8.12
CA ALA A 144 10.41 6.21 6.97
C ALA A 144 9.32 5.16 7.20
N LEU A 145 9.17 4.71 8.45
CA LEU A 145 8.15 3.76 8.87
C LEU A 145 6.84 4.41 9.29
N GLU A 146 6.75 5.74 9.23
CA GLU A 146 5.56 6.48 9.69
C GLU A 146 5.05 6.00 11.05
N LEU A 147 5.97 5.86 12.02
CA LEU A 147 5.57 5.44 13.36
C LEU A 147 4.68 6.49 13.99
N ASP A 148 3.67 6.03 14.73
CA ASP A 148 2.78 6.89 15.49
C ASP A 148 3.43 7.27 16.83
N TYR A 149 4.08 8.43 16.88
CA TYR A 149 4.78 8.86 18.10
C TYR A 149 3.82 9.19 19.25
N ASP A 150 2.55 9.50 18.97
CA ASP A 150 1.57 9.78 20.02
C ASP A 150 1.17 8.49 20.74
N ALA A 151 0.99 7.41 19.99
CA ALA A 151 0.77 6.07 20.53
C ALA A 151 1.93 5.62 21.43
N PHE A 152 3.16 5.99 21.09
CA PHE A 152 4.38 5.65 21.84
C PHE A 152 4.84 6.74 22.82
N SER A 153 4.08 7.81 23.01
CA SER A 153 4.48 8.95 23.87
C SER A 153 4.79 8.57 25.31
N LYS A 154 4.18 7.50 25.81
CA LYS A 154 4.37 6.99 27.18
C LYS A 154 5.37 5.83 27.27
N THR A 155 6.10 5.49 26.19
CA THR A 155 7.12 4.45 26.23
C THR A 155 8.15 4.76 27.29
N ASP A 156 8.34 3.82 28.23
CA ASP A 156 9.29 3.94 29.31
C ASP A 156 10.73 3.68 28.80
N LEU A 157 11.59 4.67 28.94
CA LEU A 157 13.01 4.58 28.62
C LEU A 157 13.89 4.41 29.87
N SER A 158 13.32 4.26 31.08
CA SER A 158 14.07 4.20 32.34
C SER A 158 15.05 3.01 32.41
N LYS A 159 14.82 1.97 31.62
CA LYS A 159 15.76 0.83 31.47
C LYS A 159 17.12 1.25 30.90
N PHE A 160 17.21 2.43 30.29
CA PHE A 160 18.43 2.96 29.72
C PHE A 160 18.96 4.10 30.60
N ALA A 161 20.08 3.90 31.28
CA ALA A 161 20.63 4.87 32.22
C ALA A 161 20.98 6.23 31.59
N ASP A 162 21.20 6.24 30.28
CA ASP A 162 21.58 7.39 29.47
C ASP A 162 20.40 8.00 28.65
N ALA A 163 19.17 7.55 28.89
CA ALA A 163 17.97 8.08 28.21
C ALA A 163 17.82 9.60 28.31
N LYS A 164 18.33 10.21 29.41
CA LYS A 164 18.37 11.67 29.62
C LYS A 164 19.24 12.41 28.58
N ASN A 165 20.14 11.72 27.91
CA ASN A 165 21.03 12.28 26.88
C ASN A 165 20.34 12.35 25.51
N VAL A 166 19.14 11.78 25.36
CA VAL A 166 18.36 11.92 24.13
C VAL A 166 17.91 13.37 23.98
N SER A 167 18.24 13.98 22.86
CA SER A 167 17.81 15.35 22.55
C SER A 167 16.30 15.47 22.49
N ALA A 168 15.73 16.59 22.94
CA ALA A 168 14.28 16.81 22.99
C ALA A 168 13.58 16.58 21.63
N TRP A 169 14.22 17.00 20.53
CA TRP A 169 13.69 16.82 19.18
C TRP A 169 13.67 15.35 18.73
N ALA A 170 14.58 14.50 19.25
CA ALA A 170 14.68 13.09 18.89
C ALA A 170 13.81 12.19 19.79
N LEU A 171 13.44 12.69 20.99
CA LEU A 171 12.77 11.90 22.01
C LEU A 171 11.49 11.20 21.55
N PRO A 172 10.57 11.84 20.80
CA PRO A 172 9.36 11.15 20.29
C PRO A 172 9.71 9.96 19.39
N TYR A 173 10.68 10.11 18.51
CA TYR A 173 11.13 9.07 17.59
C TYR A 173 11.85 7.92 18.29
N VAL A 174 12.71 8.24 19.26
CA VAL A 174 13.39 7.24 20.09
C VAL A 174 12.40 6.42 20.88
N ARG A 175 11.39 7.07 21.48
CA ARG A 175 10.29 6.38 22.17
C ARG A 175 9.53 5.46 21.23
N ALA A 176 9.20 5.92 20.05
CA ALA A 176 8.50 5.10 19.06
C ALA A 176 9.32 3.88 18.62
N MET A 177 10.61 4.08 18.36
CA MET A 177 11.52 2.99 17.96
C MET A 177 11.72 1.94 19.07
N VAL A 178 11.79 2.39 20.33
CA VAL A 178 11.90 1.47 21.50
C VAL A 178 10.56 0.81 21.80
N GLY A 179 9.45 1.56 21.70
CA GLY A 179 8.10 1.05 21.96
C GLY A 179 7.64 0.04 20.92
N ALA A 180 8.06 0.20 19.67
CA ALA A 180 7.84 -0.76 18.60
C ALA A 180 8.80 -1.97 18.64
N ASP A 181 9.64 -2.06 19.67
CA ASP A 181 10.63 -3.13 19.87
C ASP A 181 11.72 -3.22 18.77
N TYR A 182 11.97 -2.11 18.05
CA TYR A 182 12.99 -2.06 17.00
C TYR A 182 14.39 -1.73 17.53
N ILE A 183 14.48 -1.17 18.76
CA ILE A 183 15.73 -0.77 19.39
C ILE A 183 15.82 -1.35 20.80
N HIS A 184 16.87 -2.12 21.06
CA HIS A 184 17.14 -2.73 22.37
C HIS A 184 18.30 -2.07 23.12
N GLY A 185 19.00 -1.10 22.48
CA GLY A 185 20.18 -0.44 23.05
C GLY A 185 21.46 -1.24 22.82
N ARG A 186 22.56 -0.70 23.35
CA ARG A 186 23.87 -1.35 23.46
C ARG A 186 24.12 -1.72 24.94
N THR A 187 25.31 -2.26 25.23
CA THR A 187 25.71 -2.68 26.59
C THR A 187 25.63 -1.56 27.62
N LYS A 188 25.91 -0.32 27.23
CA LYS A 188 25.90 0.86 28.13
C LYS A 188 24.59 1.65 28.13
N GLY A 189 23.68 1.39 27.20
CA GLY A 189 22.42 2.10 27.08
C GLY A 189 22.00 2.35 25.63
N LEU A 190 21.29 3.45 25.39
CA LEU A 190 20.90 3.90 24.05
C LEU A 190 22.07 4.48 23.26
N GLU A 191 22.99 5.12 23.95
CA GLU A 191 24.13 5.86 23.42
C GLU A 191 23.68 6.83 22.27
N PRO A 192 22.73 7.73 22.55
CA PRO A 192 22.00 8.44 21.49
C PRO A 192 22.86 9.42 20.70
N LEU A 193 23.93 9.93 21.32
CA LEU A 193 24.85 10.91 20.73
C LEU A 193 26.05 10.26 20.00
N ASP A 194 26.27 8.96 20.23
CA ASP A 194 27.34 8.23 19.57
C ASP A 194 27.01 8.02 18.09
N ASN A 195 28.03 7.89 17.26
CA ASN A 195 27.84 7.54 15.86
C ASN A 195 27.30 6.12 15.74
N ILE A 196 26.48 5.89 14.70
CA ILE A 196 26.04 4.54 14.34
C ILE A 196 27.00 3.95 13.32
N THR A 197 27.36 2.68 13.49
CA THR A 197 28.16 1.98 12.49
C THR A 197 27.30 1.45 11.34
N ARG A 198 27.93 1.13 10.22
CA ARG A 198 27.26 0.57 9.03
C ARG A 198 26.61 -0.79 9.34
N ALA A 199 27.28 -1.63 10.13
CA ALA A 199 26.73 -2.91 10.58
C ALA A 199 25.54 -2.75 11.52
N GLU A 200 25.60 -1.80 12.47
CA GLU A 200 24.50 -1.54 13.39
C GLU A 200 23.24 -1.06 12.65
N PHE A 201 23.42 -0.18 11.67
CA PHE A 201 22.30 0.27 10.86
C PHE A 201 21.71 -0.88 10.03
N ALA A 202 22.57 -1.70 9.40
CA ALA A 202 22.12 -2.89 8.67
C ALA A 202 21.34 -3.84 9.60
N GLN A 203 21.79 -4.02 10.85
CA GLN A 203 21.12 -4.87 11.84
C GLN A 203 19.74 -4.32 12.24
N ILE A 204 19.63 -3.01 12.49
CA ILE A 204 18.35 -2.37 12.79
C ILE A 204 17.36 -2.62 11.64
N PHE A 205 17.81 -2.36 10.42
CA PHE A 205 16.95 -2.50 9.23
C PHE A 205 16.57 -3.96 8.96
N TYR A 206 17.49 -4.89 9.16
CA TYR A 206 17.24 -6.32 9.05
C TYR A 206 16.21 -6.83 10.06
N ASN A 207 16.27 -6.33 11.31
CA ASN A 207 15.30 -6.68 12.34
C ASN A 207 13.90 -6.15 12.04
N ILE A 208 13.78 -5.03 11.32
CA ILE A 208 12.50 -4.40 10.98
C ILE A 208 11.92 -5.01 9.70
N ILE A 209 12.74 -5.15 8.64
CA ILE A 209 12.29 -5.60 7.32
C ILE A 209 13.05 -6.87 6.95
N GLY A 210 12.39 -8.00 7.16
CA GLY A 210 12.98 -9.32 6.87
C GLY A 210 12.91 -9.71 5.40
N THR A 211 11.98 -9.15 4.62
CA THR A 211 11.72 -9.57 3.24
C THR A 211 11.57 -8.37 2.30
N TYR A 212 12.16 -8.47 1.10
CA TYR A 212 12.03 -7.50 0.03
C TYR A 212 11.43 -8.16 -1.21
N ILE A 213 10.34 -7.59 -1.75
CA ILE A 213 9.77 -7.99 -3.04
C ILE A 213 10.25 -6.99 -4.09
N THR A 214 11.03 -7.50 -5.04
CA THR A 214 11.73 -6.71 -6.07
C THR A 214 11.43 -7.18 -7.49
N ALA A 215 10.58 -8.20 -7.64
CA ALA A 215 10.13 -8.72 -8.92
C ALA A 215 8.60 -8.71 -8.99
N LYS A 216 8.07 -8.45 -10.19
CA LYS A 216 6.63 -8.54 -10.47
C LYS A 216 6.16 -9.98 -10.36
N GLY A 217 4.89 -10.19 -10.02
CA GLY A 217 4.28 -11.51 -9.98
C GLY A 217 3.44 -11.77 -8.73
N THR A 218 2.99 -13.01 -8.62
CA THR A 218 2.15 -13.48 -7.51
C THR A 218 2.98 -14.22 -6.48
N TYR A 219 2.73 -13.89 -5.20
CA TYR A 219 3.40 -14.47 -4.02
C TYR A 219 2.33 -15.06 -3.11
N ASP A 220 2.50 -16.33 -2.72
CA ASP A 220 1.50 -17.13 -2.01
C ASP A 220 2.05 -17.84 -0.76
N LYS A 221 3.21 -17.40 -0.25
CA LYS A 221 3.85 -17.97 0.94
C LYS A 221 3.86 -17.01 2.09
N ASP A 222 3.51 -17.49 3.28
CA ASP A 222 3.58 -16.73 4.52
C ASP A 222 4.95 -16.09 4.72
N ILE A 223 4.93 -14.83 5.16
CA ILE A 223 6.12 -14.03 5.43
C ILE A 223 6.22 -13.79 6.94
N LYS A 224 7.35 -14.20 7.52
CA LYS A 224 7.68 -13.89 8.91
C LYS A 224 8.26 -12.49 9.01
N GLY A 225 7.69 -11.68 9.91
CA GLY A 225 8.08 -10.28 10.08
C GLY A 225 7.51 -9.39 8.98
N SER A 226 8.12 -8.23 8.81
CA SER A 226 7.65 -7.23 7.85
C SER A 226 8.21 -7.45 6.45
N VAL A 227 7.44 -7.06 5.44
CA VAL A 227 7.82 -7.11 4.02
C VAL A 227 7.76 -5.72 3.38
N LEU A 228 8.71 -5.42 2.51
CA LEU A 228 8.73 -4.21 1.71
C LEU A 228 8.68 -4.55 0.22
N ILE A 229 7.60 -4.10 -0.43
CA ILE A 229 7.39 -4.18 -1.89
C ILE A 229 7.95 -2.90 -2.51
N ARG A 230 8.88 -2.99 -3.45
CA ARG A 230 9.48 -1.82 -4.12
C ARG A 230 9.37 -1.85 -5.64
N ILE A 231 8.35 -2.54 -6.15
CA ILE A 231 8.00 -2.64 -7.56
C ILE A 231 6.49 -2.74 -7.69
N ASP A 232 5.96 -2.35 -8.82
CA ASP A 232 4.55 -2.51 -9.19
C ASP A 232 4.19 -3.92 -9.69
N ASP A 233 2.91 -4.14 -10.01
CA ASP A 233 2.37 -5.39 -10.54
C ASP A 233 2.70 -6.61 -9.64
N VAL A 234 2.57 -6.43 -8.33
CA VAL A 234 2.72 -7.47 -7.32
C VAL A 234 1.34 -7.86 -6.81
N GLU A 235 1.10 -9.15 -6.77
CA GLU A 235 -0.05 -9.78 -6.11
C GLU A 235 0.43 -10.61 -4.93
N LEU A 236 -0.07 -10.33 -3.73
CA LEU A 236 0.02 -11.23 -2.58
C LEU A 236 -1.30 -12.00 -2.50
N LYS A 237 -1.23 -13.33 -2.31
CA LYS A 237 -2.41 -14.17 -2.39
C LYS A 237 -2.42 -15.30 -1.37
N ASN A 238 -3.55 -15.46 -0.64
CA ASN A 238 -3.78 -16.57 0.30
C ASN A 238 -2.63 -16.74 1.30
N MET A 239 -2.19 -15.65 1.95
CA MET A 239 -1.01 -15.68 2.81
C MET A 239 -1.13 -14.77 4.03
N THR A 240 -0.22 -14.99 4.98
CA THR A 240 -0.06 -14.16 6.17
C THR A 240 1.27 -13.41 6.14
N VAL A 241 1.23 -12.12 6.49
CA VAL A 241 2.39 -11.30 6.83
C VAL A 241 2.38 -11.07 8.34
N ASP A 242 3.36 -11.62 9.07
CA ASP A 242 3.41 -11.54 10.54
C ASP A 242 3.75 -10.14 11.08
N GLY A 243 4.29 -9.24 10.25
CA GLY A 243 4.63 -7.84 10.56
C GLY A 243 3.89 -6.84 9.70
N ASP A 244 4.53 -5.68 9.46
CA ASP A 244 4.03 -4.64 8.55
C ASP A 244 4.17 -5.07 7.09
N LEU A 245 3.18 -4.73 6.27
CA LEU A 245 3.26 -4.75 4.82
C LEU A 245 3.52 -3.33 4.33
N ILE A 246 4.69 -3.10 3.71
CA ILE A 246 5.12 -1.78 3.26
C ILE A 246 5.15 -1.76 1.73
N ILE A 247 4.39 -0.87 1.12
CA ILE A 247 4.44 -0.59 -0.31
C ILE A 247 5.31 0.64 -0.49
N GLY A 248 6.56 0.44 -0.93
CA GLY A 248 7.55 1.49 -1.10
C GLY A 248 7.29 2.37 -2.31
N CYS A 249 8.00 3.51 -2.38
CA CYS A 249 7.93 4.46 -3.50
C CYS A 249 8.20 3.81 -4.86
N GLY A 250 8.98 2.73 -4.90
CA GLY A 250 9.29 2.01 -6.14
C GLY A 250 8.12 1.31 -6.82
N ALA A 251 6.99 1.13 -6.11
CA ALA A 251 5.73 0.70 -6.74
C ALA A 251 5.14 1.80 -7.64
N ALA A 252 5.67 3.04 -7.55
CA ALA A 252 5.32 4.19 -8.39
C ALA A 252 3.81 4.37 -8.55
N ASP A 253 3.31 4.38 -9.79
CA ASP A 253 1.89 4.50 -10.13
C ASP A 253 1.25 3.14 -10.45
N GLY A 254 1.96 2.04 -10.18
CA GLY A 254 1.52 0.71 -10.54
C GLY A 254 0.52 0.10 -9.55
N LYS A 255 -0.04 -1.02 -9.97
CA LYS A 255 -1.04 -1.78 -9.23
C LYS A 255 -0.38 -2.70 -8.19
N ILE A 256 -0.96 -2.76 -7.00
CA ILE A 256 -0.68 -3.79 -5.98
C ILE A 256 -2.00 -4.47 -5.62
N THR A 257 -1.99 -5.79 -5.56
CA THR A 257 -3.19 -6.56 -5.20
C THR A 257 -2.90 -7.43 -3.98
N LEU A 258 -3.77 -7.34 -3.00
CA LEU A 258 -3.80 -8.18 -1.81
C LEU A 258 -5.09 -9.02 -1.88
N ASP A 259 -4.97 -10.32 -2.12
CA ASP A 259 -6.09 -11.24 -2.32
C ASP A 259 -6.10 -12.29 -1.21
N ASN A 260 -7.02 -12.19 -0.26
CA ASN A 260 -7.08 -13.04 0.93
C ASN A 260 -5.75 -13.03 1.72
N VAL A 261 -5.28 -11.83 2.07
CA VAL A 261 -4.04 -11.60 2.80
C VAL A 261 -4.33 -11.15 4.22
N THR A 262 -3.73 -11.81 5.20
CA THR A 262 -3.77 -11.34 6.59
C THR A 262 -2.46 -10.63 6.93
N VAL A 263 -2.53 -9.34 7.22
CA VAL A 263 -1.41 -8.55 7.74
C VAL A 263 -1.61 -8.35 9.23
N LYS A 264 -0.69 -8.86 10.07
CA LYS A 264 -0.81 -8.70 11.53
C LYS A 264 -0.36 -7.33 12.03
N GLY A 265 0.55 -6.68 11.29
CA GLY A 265 0.93 -5.29 11.48
C GLY A 265 0.07 -4.33 10.64
N ARG A 266 0.70 -3.27 10.13
CA ARG A 266 0.04 -2.22 9.34
C ARG A 266 0.28 -2.42 7.85
N LEU A 267 -0.65 -1.95 7.01
CA LEU A 267 -0.36 -1.61 5.63
C LEU A 267 0.18 -0.18 5.57
N LEU A 268 1.42 -0.01 5.17
CA LEU A 268 2.06 1.31 4.98
C LEU A 268 2.27 1.59 3.49
N VAL A 269 1.66 2.65 2.96
CA VAL A 269 1.61 2.94 1.53
C VAL A 269 2.40 4.21 1.21
N TRP A 270 3.60 4.05 0.62
CA TRP A 270 4.43 5.12 0.06
C TRP A 270 4.36 5.19 -1.46
N GLY A 271 3.89 4.15 -2.11
CA GLY A 271 3.74 4.01 -3.54
C GLY A 271 2.48 3.22 -3.89
N GLY A 272 2.31 2.89 -5.15
CA GLY A 272 1.05 2.35 -5.65
C GLY A 272 0.16 3.50 -6.12
N GLY A 273 -0.12 3.57 -7.40
CA GLY A 273 -0.56 4.77 -8.03
C GLY A 273 -2.01 5.12 -7.98
N THR A 274 -2.40 5.93 -8.93
CA THR A 274 -3.79 6.18 -9.30
C THR A 274 -4.56 4.90 -9.62
N ALA A 275 -3.85 3.82 -9.98
CA ALA A 275 -4.42 2.48 -10.18
C ALA A 275 -4.84 1.77 -8.89
N ALA A 276 -4.46 2.28 -7.72
CA ALA A 276 -4.82 1.81 -6.39
C ALA A 276 -4.11 0.54 -5.86
N VAL A 277 -4.16 0.41 -4.54
CA VAL A 277 -3.88 -0.82 -3.79
C VAL A 277 -5.22 -1.52 -3.56
N TYR A 278 -5.36 -2.71 -4.08
CA TYR A 278 -6.59 -3.51 -3.96
C TYR A 278 -6.48 -4.52 -2.83
N CYS A 279 -7.43 -4.50 -1.92
CA CYS A 279 -7.54 -5.41 -0.78
C CYS A 279 -8.81 -6.24 -0.93
N ASN A 280 -8.68 -7.48 -1.42
CA ASN A 280 -9.80 -8.32 -1.84
C ASN A 280 -9.97 -9.58 -1.00
N ASN A 281 -11.13 -10.21 -1.13
CA ASN A 281 -11.42 -11.57 -0.69
C ASN A 281 -11.08 -11.83 0.79
N GLY A 282 -11.43 -10.89 1.68
CA GLY A 282 -11.16 -11.02 3.11
C GLY A 282 -9.74 -10.63 3.52
N THR A 283 -9.04 -9.88 2.69
CA THR A 283 -7.78 -9.25 3.10
C THR A 283 -8.01 -8.45 4.38
N ASN A 284 -7.20 -8.73 5.39
CA ASN A 284 -7.38 -8.22 6.75
C ASN A 284 -6.10 -7.62 7.30
N MET A 285 -6.22 -6.45 7.95
CA MET A 285 -5.13 -5.77 8.66
C MET A 285 -5.69 -4.81 9.71
N PRO A 286 -5.00 -4.59 10.84
CA PRO A 286 -5.51 -3.71 11.90
C PRO A 286 -5.40 -2.22 11.56
N ALA A 287 -4.49 -1.83 10.67
CA ALA A 287 -4.28 -0.42 10.34
C ALA A 287 -3.80 -0.21 8.91
N VAL A 288 -4.20 0.91 8.32
CA VAL A 288 -3.75 1.40 7.02
C VAL A 288 -3.17 2.80 7.18
N VAL A 289 -1.94 3.02 6.73
CA VAL A 289 -1.26 4.31 6.74
C VAL A 289 -0.90 4.71 5.32
N VAL A 290 -1.52 5.76 4.80
CA VAL A 290 -1.20 6.31 3.48
C VAL A 290 -0.24 7.47 3.66
N ALA A 291 0.97 7.33 3.12
CA ALA A 291 2.10 8.22 3.35
C ALA A 291 2.73 8.79 2.07
N ARG A 292 2.20 8.49 0.90
CA ARG A 292 2.74 8.96 -0.37
C ARG A 292 2.79 10.49 -0.43
N VAL A 293 3.91 11.05 -0.87
CA VAL A 293 4.21 12.50 -0.81
C VAL A 293 4.45 13.13 -2.19
N ASP A 294 4.17 12.43 -3.26
CA ASP A 294 4.48 12.87 -4.62
C ASP A 294 3.31 12.70 -5.60
N ASP A 295 2.26 12.00 -5.21
CA ASP A 295 1.02 11.85 -5.98
C ASP A 295 -0.10 11.28 -5.09
N ALA A 296 -1.33 11.26 -5.62
CA ALA A 296 -2.47 10.62 -4.98
C ALA A 296 -2.35 9.09 -4.97
N VAL A 297 -2.98 8.45 -4.01
CA VAL A 297 -3.12 7.00 -3.94
C VAL A 297 -4.49 6.62 -3.40
N LYS A 298 -5.06 5.53 -3.95
CA LYS A 298 -6.29 4.93 -3.45
C LYS A 298 -5.99 3.57 -2.85
N VAL A 299 -6.53 3.30 -1.67
CA VAL A 299 -6.59 1.96 -1.10
C VAL A 299 -8.04 1.53 -1.15
N ILE A 300 -8.32 0.50 -1.95
CA ILE A 300 -9.67 0.00 -2.22
C ILE A 300 -9.82 -1.31 -1.47
N TYR A 301 -10.77 -1.36 -0.56
CA TYR A 301 -11.01 -2.51 0.30
C TYR A 301 -12.39 -3.10 0.02
N ASP A 302 -12.43 -4.41 -0.28
CA ASP A 302 -13.65 -5.18 -0.44
C ASP A 302 -14.18 -5.61 0.94
N ARG A 303 -15.41 -5.21 1.27
CA ARG A 303 -16.08 -5.56 2.54
C ARG A 303 -16.74 -6.94 2.55
N ASP A 304 -16.69 -7.68 1.46
CA ASP A 304 -17.55 -8.86 1.26
C ASP A 304 -17.37 -9.98 2.31
N SER A 305 -16.25 -10.05 3.00
CA SER A 305 -15.98 -11.21 3.86
C SER A 305 -15.84 -10.93 5.35
N THR A 306 -15.73 -9.68 5.80
CA THR A 306 -15.45 -9.43 7.23
C THR A 306 -15.87 -8.02 7.69
N LEU A 307 -17.16 -7.65 7.55
CA LEU A 307 -17.69 -6.36 7.99
C LEU A 307 -17.23 -5.99 9.42
N ALA A 308 -17.27 -6.94 10.36
CA ALA A 308 -16.85 -6.69 11.73
C ALA A 308 -15.35 -6.37 11.88
N VAL A 309 -14.50 -6.86 10.98
CA VAL A 309 -13.06 -6.61 11.00
C VAL A 309 -12.72 -5.27 10.33
N ILE A 310 -13.38 -4.96 9.22
CA ILE A 310 -13.17 -3.70 8.49
C ILE A 310 -13.53 -2.49 9.34
N ASP A 311 -14.61 -2.57 10.12
CA ASP A 311 -15.04 -1.49 11.01
C ASP A 311 -14.03 -1.19 12.15
N THR A 312 -13.09 -2.11 12.40
CA THR A 312 -12.03 -1.93 13.41
C THR A 312 -10.71 -1.43 12.81
N ILE A 313 -10.57 -1.34 11.48
CA ILE A 313 -9.34 -0.89 10.84
C ILE A 313 -9.09 0.57 11.16
N GLN A 314 -7.91 0.84 11.72
CA GLN A 314 -7.44 2.21 11.94
C GLN A 314 -6.88 2.78 10.62
N VAL A 315 -7.47 3.86 10.14
CA VAL A 315 -7.03 4.53 8.90
C VAL A 315 -6.38 5.86 9.23
N ARG A 316 -5.14 6.05 8.76
CA ARG A 316 -4.40 7.31 8.86
C ARG A 316 -3.85 7.71 7.49
N ILE A 317 -4.32 8.85 6.99
CA ILE A 317 -3.71 9.52 5.85
C ILE A 317 -2.79 10.60 6.41
N THR A 318 -1.50 10.55 6.09
CA THR A 318 -0.53 11.52 6.63
C THR A 318 -0.82 12.92 6.10
N ASP A 319 -0.44 13.97 6.84
CA ASP A 319 -0.72 15.36 6.44
C ASP A 319 -0.13 15.71 5.07
N ARG A 320 0.97 15.08 4.69
CA ARG A 320 1.59 15.22 3.37
C ARG A 320 0.76 14.56 2.27
N ALA A 321 0.25 13.36 2.51
CA ALA A 321 -0.61 12.65 1.58
C ALA A 321 -1.96 13.35 1.39
N LYS A 322 -2.50 14.00 2.44
CA LYS A 322 -3.72 14.81 2.37
C LYS A 322 -3.65 16.00 1.41
N ALA A 323 -2.45 16.43 1.02
CA ALA A 323 -2.29 17.47 -0.01
C ALA A 323 -2.81 17.02 -1.38
N PHE A 324 -2.95 15.72 -1.61
CA PHE A 324 -3.50 15.14 -2.84
C PHE A 324 -4.97 14.80 -2.63
N LYS A 325 -5.87 15.51 -3.34
CA LYS A 325 -7.32 15.42 -3.18
C LYS A 325 -7.91 14.02 -3.42
N GLU A 326 -7.23 13.22 -4.23
CA GLU A 326 -7.67 11.86 -4.60
C GLU A 326 -7.06 10.77 -3.70
N THR A 327 -6.25 11.15 -2.70
CA THR A 327 -5.74 10.19 -1.72
C THR A 327 -6.84 9.79 -0.77
N GLU A 328 -7.21 8.52 -0.79
CA GLU A 328 -8.33 8.01 0.00
C GLU A 328 -8.18 6.52 0.32
N VAL A 329 -8.85 6.07 1.37
CA VAL A 329 -9.09 4.65 1.66
C VAL A 329 -10.59 4.41 1.53
N VAL A 330 -10.97 3.58 0.56
CA VAL A 330 -12.36 3.33 0.20
C VAL A 330 -12.74 1.91 0.59
N PHE A 331 -13.83 1.78 1.33
CA PHE A 331 -14.43 0.50 1.67
C PHE A 331 -15.70 0.32 0.85
N TYR A 332 -15.71 -0.71 0.00
CA TYR A 332 -16.90 -1.06 -0.76
C TYR A 332 -17.76 -2.04 0.04
N ASP A 333 -19.01 -1.65 0.26
CA ASP A 333 -20.00 -2.55 0.82
C ASP A 333 -20.60 -3.42 -0.30
N VAL A 334 -20.02 -4.61 -0.49
CA VAL A 334 -20.54 -5.61 -1.43
C VAL A 334 -21.64 -6.48 -0.81
N SER A 335 -21.91 -6.39 0.50
CA SER A 335 -23.02 -7.14 1.14
C SER A 335 -24.37 -6.64 0.67
N GLY A 336 -24.54 -5.33 0.53
CA GLY A 336 -25.72 -4.72 -0.10
C GLY A 336 -25.92 -5.17 -1.55
N LEU A 337 -24.84 -5.51 -2.26
CA LEU A 337 -24.88 -6.01 -3.63
C LEU A 337 -25.44 -7.44 -3.72
N ARG A 338 -25.16 -8.31 -2.74
CA ARG A 338 -25.71 -9.68 -2.68
C ARG A 338 -27.18 -9.71 -2.30
N GLU A 339 -27.62 -8.81 -1.42
CA GLU A 339 -29.05 -8.63 -1.14
C GLU A 339 -29.79 -8.08 -2.33
N ALA A 340 -29.24 -7.07 -3.00
CA ALA A 340 -29.80 -6.53 -4.23
C ALA A 340 -29.82 -7.57 -5.37
N GLN A 341 -28.84 -8.47 -5.47
CA GLN A 341 -28.87 -9.57 -6.43
C GLN A 341 -29.94 -10.64 -6.09
N LYS A 342 -30.30 -10.82 -4.81
CA LYS A 342 -31.48 -11.61 -4.43
C LYS A 342 -32.78 -10.90 -4.79
N ASP A 343 -32.80 -9.56 -4.71
CA ASP A 343 -33.94 -8.73 -5.12
C ASP A 343 -34.06 -8.58 -6.64
N LEU A 344 -33.01 -8.90 -7.43
CA LEU A 344 -33.08 -9.00 -8.90
C LEU A 344 -34.15 -9.97 -9.42
N ASN A 345 -34.67 -10.84 -8.55
CA ASN A 345 -35.77 -11.74 -8.84
C ASN A 345 -37.12 -11.24 -8.31
N SER A 346 -37.19 -10.05 -7.72
CA SER A 346 -38.49 -9.47 -7.34
C SER A 346 -39.23 -9.07 -8.61
N ILE A 347 -40.13 -9.95 -9.03
CA ILE A 347 -41.13 -9.64 -10.04
C ILE A 347 -41.96 -8.50 -9.46
N VAL A 348 -41.82 -7.30 -10.04
CA VAL A 348 -42.78 -6.23 -9.77
C VAL A 348 -44.11 -6.64 -10.45
N GLU A 349 -44.83 -7.52 -9.79
CA GLU A 349 -46.25 -7.80 -10.10
C GLU A 349 -47.09 -6.60 -9.66
N ASN A 350 -46.96 -5.52 -10.42
CA ASN A 350 -47.97 -4.49 -10.45
C ASN A 350 -48.69 -4.57 -11.81
N ASN A 351 -49.90 -4.99 -11.77
CA ASN A 351 -51.02 -5.18 -12.72
C ASN A 351 -51.00 -4.50 -14.11
N LEU A 352 -49.93 -3.87 -14.59
CA LEU A 352 -49.92 -3.16 -15.88
C LEU A 352 -48.68 -3.54 -16.76
N LEU A 353 -47.51 -3.72 -16.24
CA LEU A 353 -46.31 -4.06 -17.05
C LEU A 353 -45.53 -5.21 -16.40
N ALA A 354 -45.37 -6.31 -17.13
CA ALA A 354 -44.58 -7.45 -16.68
C ALA A 354 -43.14 -7.30 -17.20
N VAL A 355 -42.30 -6.58 -16.46
CA VAL A 355 -40.87 -6.37 -16.79
C VAL A 355 -39.98 -6.80 -15.64
N THR A 356 -38.85 -7.44 -15.94
CA THR A 356 -37.71 -7.60 -15.03
C THR A 356 -36.69 -6.54 -15.38
N ALA A 357 -36.28 -5.76 -14.42
CA ALA A 357 -35.25 -4.73 -14.56
C ALA A 357 -34.30 -4.79 -13.35
N PRO A 358 -33.01 -4.57 -13.50
CA PRO A 358 -32.06 -4.51 -12.38
C PRO A 358 -32.31 -3.23 -11.56
N ALA A 359 -32.21 -3.33 -10.23
CA ALA A 359 -32.17 -2.16 -9.36
C ALA A 359 -30.74 -1.59 -9.27
N HIS A 360 -29.73 -2.39 -9.57
CA HIS A 360 -28.33 -2.00 -9.53
C HIS A 360 -27.59 -2.52 -10.76
N LEU A 361 -26.69 -1.69 -11.31
CA LEU A 361 -25.73 -2.05 -12.34
C LEU A 361 -24.33 -1.86 -11.79
N TYR A 362 -23.40 -2.73 -12.19
CA TYR A 362 -22.02 -2.71 -11.73
C TYR A 362 -21.08 -2.61 -12.91
N ALA A 363 -20.20 -1.62 -12.89
CA ALA A 363 -19.23 -1.34 -13.94
C ALA A 363 -17.83 -1.24 -13.39
N LEU A 364 -16.84 -1.61 -14.19
CA LEU A 364 -15.48 -1.14 -13.95
C LEU A 364 -15.36 0.31 -14.41
N VAL A 365 -14.60 1.11 -13.70
CA VAL A 365 -14.28 2.48 -14.15
C VAL A 365 -13.65 2.42 -15.53
N GLY A 366 -14.17 3.22 -16.44
CA GLY A 366 -13.76 3.23 -17.85
C GLY A 366 -14.50 2.22 -18.73
N ALA A 367 -15.35 1.34 -18.17
CA ALA A 367 -16.17 0.43 -18.97
C ALA A 367 -17.29 1.17 -19.70
N THR A 368 -17.55 0.75 -20.92
CA THR A 368 -18.70 1.19 -21.71
C THR A 368 -19.79 0.13 -21.78
N ASP A 369 -19.47 -1.13 -21.52
CA ASP A 369 -20.43 -2.22 -21.48
C ASP A 369 -20.59 -2.72 -20.04
N VAL A 370 -21.84 -2.84 -19.59
CA VAL A 370 -22.19 -3.33 -18.26
C VAL A 370 -23.17 -4.48 -18.35
N LYS A 371 -23.04 -5.45 -17.46
CA LYS A 371 -23.99 -6.54 -17.36
C LYS A 371 -25.31 -6.02 -16.83
N ALA A 372 -26.38 -6.21 -17.57
CA ALA A 372 -27.69 -5.68 -17.25
C ALA A 372 -28.78 -6.59 -17.81
N GLU A 373 -29.53 -7.25 -16.94
CA GLU A 373 -30.58 -8.15 -17.35
C GLU A 373 -31.93 -7.40 -17.34
N PHE A 374 -32.42 -7.02 -18.52
CA PHE A 374 -33.77 -6.53 -18.72
C PHE A 374 -34.58 -7.56 -19.47
N THR A 375 -35.73 -7.94 -18.95
CA THR A 375 -36.63 -8.92 -19.59
C THR A 375 -38.04 -8.38 -19.71
N ASN A 376 -38.58 -8.43 -20.92
CA ASN A 376 -40.00 -8.20 -21.18
C ASN A 376 -40.77 -9.49 -20.97
N ASN A 377 -41.46 -9.64 -19.85
CA ASN A 377 -42.26 -10.83 -19.51
C ASN A 377 -43.68 -10.80 -20.07
N SER A 378 -44.00 -9.78 -20.86
CA SER A 378 -45.33 -9.71 -21.51
C SER A 378 -45.49 -10.78 -22.60
N LYS A 379 -46.71 -11.10 -22.96
CA LYS A 379 -47.01 -12.08 -24.03
C LYS A 379 -47.19 -11.42 -25.40
N SER A 380 -47.39 -10.11 -25.45
CA SER A 380 -47.80 -9.42 -26.69
C SER A 380 -47.27 -8.01 -26.86
N ASP A 381 -46.76 -7.39 -25.79
CA ASP A 381 -46.45 -5.96 -25.81
C ASP A 381 -44.94 -5.74 -26.06
N THR A 382 -44.59 -4.67 -26.77
CA THR A 382 -43.21 -4.22 -26.92
C THR A 382 -42.95 -3.14 -25.85
N TYR A 383 -41.81 -3.25 -25.17
CA TYR A 383 -41.39 -2.26 -24.18
C TYR A 383 -40.24 -1.43 -24.71
N LYS A 384 -40.37 -0.10 -24.61
CA LYS A 384 -39.28 0.85 -24.80
C LYS A 384 -38.73 1.21 -23.44
N ILE A 385 -37.40 1.07 -23.26
CA ILE A 385 -36.68 1.31 -22.01
C ILE A 385 -35.76 2.50 -22.20
N GLU A 386 -35.86 3.48 -21.31
CA GLU A 386 -34.97 4.63 -21.20
C GLU A 386 -34.40 4.68 -19.78
N ILE A 387 -33.10 4.89 -19.65
CA ILE A 387 -32.42 5.00 -18.38
C ILE A 387 -31.77 6.37 -18.31
N ARG A 388 -32.22 7.20 -17.36
CA ARG A 388 -31.78 8.59 -17.23
C ARG A 388 -31.14 8.83 -15.88
N ARG A 389 -30.01 9.53 -15.88
CA ARG A 389 -29.32 9.98 -14.68
C ARG A 389 -30.16 11.06 -13.99
N ASP A 390 -30.46 10.90 -12.69
CA ASP A 390 -31.35 11.78 -11.93
C ASP A 390 -30.84 13.21 -11.81
N LYS A 391 -29.51 13.38 -11.72
CA LYS A 391 -28.85 14.67 -11.52
C LYS A 391 -29.13 15.69 -12.64
N ASP A 392 -29.17 15.25 -13.88
CA ASP A 392 -29.22 16.13 -15.07
C ASP A 392 -30.15 15.63 -16.17
N ASN A 393 -30.87 14.53 -15.91
CA ASN A 393 -31.81 13.89 -16.84
C ASN A 393 -31.17 13.40 -18.16
N ALA A 394 -29.83 13.25 -18.20
CA ALA A 394 -29.14 12.71 -19.36
C ALA A 394 -29.35 11.19 -19.48
N LEU A 395 -29.48 10.68 -20.72
CA LEU A 395 -29.50 9.24 -20.96
C LEU A 395 -28.12 8.65 -20.61
N ILE A 396 -28.09 7.57 -19.84
CA ILE A 396 -26.84 6.84 -19.54
C ILE A 396 -26.57 5.74 -20.58
N ALA A 397 -27.56 5.37 -21.38
CA ALA A 397 -27.48 4.45 -22.51
C ALA A 397 -28.53 4.84 -23.56
N ASP A 398 -28.31 4.45 -24.80
CA ASP A 398 -29.34 4.64 -25.84
C ASP A 398 -30.63 3.90 -25.47
N ALA A 399 -31.76 4.53 -25.75
CA ALA A 399 -33.05 3.89 -25.54
C ALA A 399 -33.18 2.63 -26.41
N PHE A 400 -33.65 1.54 -25.83
CA PHE A 400 -33.79 0.27 -26.53
C PHE A 400 -35.20 -0.31 -26.39
N GLU A 401 -35.56 -1.18 -27.33
CA GLU A 401 -36.87 -1.86 -27.36
C GLU A 401 -36.68 -3.37 -27.09
N LEU A 402 -37.59 -3.91 -26.28
CA LEU A 402 -37.74 -5.33 -26.04
C LEU A 402 -39.07 -5.83 -26.50
N ALA A 403 -39.09 -6.67 -27.51
CA ALA A 403 -40.28 -7.40 -27.91
C ALA A 403 -40.74 -8.37 -26.82
N ALA A 404 -42.01 -8.81 -26.89
CA ALA A 404 -42.58 -9.76 -25.93
C ALA A 404 -41.68 -11.02 -25.75
N GLY A 405 -41.38 -11.38 -24.51
CA GLY A 405 -40.54 -12.51 -24.13
C GLY A 405 -39.04 -12.38 -24.45
N LYS A 406 -38.58 -11.17 -24.78
CA LYS A 406 -37.15 -10.93 -25.09
C LYS A 406 -36.43 -10.29 -23.92
N SER A 407 -35.10 -10.55 -23.88
CA SER A 407 -34.18 -10.02 -22.86
C SER A 407 -32.94 -9.47 -23.51
N ILE A 408 -32.28 -8.55 -22.82
CA ILE A 408 -30.86 -8.21 -23.00
C ILE A 408 -30.09 -8.58 -21.74
N SER A 409 -28.82 -8.87 -21.89
CA SER A 409 -27.90 -9.20 -20.78
C SER A 409 -26.75 -8.21 -20.64
N THR A 410 -26.66 -7.26 -21.58
CA THR A 410 -25.60 -6.24 -21.60
C THR A 410 -26.21 -4.91 -22.02
N LEU A 411 -25.82 -3.85 -21.35
CA LEU A 411 -26.16 -2.46 -21.65
C LEU A 411 -24.89 -1.72 -22.03
N THR A 412 -24.90 -1.05 -23.19
CA THR A 412 -23.80 -0.17 -23.61
C THR A 412 -24.09 1.25 -23.10
N LEU A 413 -23.21 1.78 -22.28
CA LEU A 413 -23.30 3.12 -21.73
C LEU A 413 -22.95 4.16 -22.79
N SER A 414 -23.63 5.31 -22.77
CA SER A 414 -23.36 6.45 -23.65
C SER A 414 -21.99 7.10 -23.36
N GLU A 415 -21.52 6.99 -22.12
CA GLU A 415 -20.21 7.48 -21.66
C GLU A 415 -19.56 6.39 -20.82
N ALA A 416 -18.22 6.37 -20.80
CA ALA A 416 -17.47 5.44 -19.96
C ALA A 416 -17.84 5.66 -18.48
N ALA A 417 -18.02 4.58 -17.73
CA ALA A 417 -18.39 4.64 -16.32
C ALA A 417 -17.33 5.38 -15.49
N GLU A 418 -17.72 6.43 -14.78
CA GLU A 418 -16.89 7.17 -13.85
C GLU A 418 -17.02 6.59 -12.44
N PHE A 419 -15.95 6.71 -11.65
CA PHE A 419 -15.94 6.22 -10.27
C PHE A 419 -17.06 6.80 -9.41
N GLY A 420 -17.80 5.94 -8.72
CA GLY A 420 -18.85 6.30 -7.77
C GLY A 420 -20.21 5.70 -8.12
N ASN A 421 -21.25 6.23 -7.47
CA ASN A 421 -22.63 5.84 -7.68
C ASN A 421 -23.35 6.89 -8.49
N VAL A 422 -24.14 6.45 -9.45
CA VAL A 422 -24.99 7.29 -10.27
C VAL A 422 -26.43 6.81 -10.13
N ASP A 423 -27.26 7.60 -9.47
CA ASP A 423 -28.69 7.32 -9.34
C ASP A 423 -29.39 7.66 -10.63
N CYS A 424 -30.27 6.76 -11.06
CA CYS A 424 -30.94 6.79 -12.34
C CYS A 424 -32.40 6.38 -12.20
N THR A 425 -33.23 6.94 -13.06
CA THR A 425 -34.60 6.51 -13.24
C THR A 425 -34.71 5.71 -14.54
N VAL A 426 -35.24 4.49 -14.44
CA VAL A 426 -35.64 3.65 -15.58
C VAL A 426 -37.07 3.91 -15.91
N THR A 427 -37.36 4.35 -17.13
CA THR A 427 -38.70 4.48 -17.65
C THR A 427 -38.99 3.36 -18.64
N VAL A 428 -40.01 2.56 -18.36
CA VAL A 428 -40.48 1.50 -19.24
C VAL A 428 -41.85 1.94 -19.83
N THR A 429 -41.90 2.09 -21.13
CA THR A 429 -43.12 2.43 -21.87
C THR A 429 -43.59 1.25 -22.70
N ALA A 430 -44.81 0.80 -22.49
CA ALA A 430 -45.41 -0.33 -23.20
C ALA A 430 -46.21 0.10 -24.42
N TYR A 431 -46.05 -0.65 -25.49
CA TYR A 431 -46.74 -0.46 -26.74
C TYR A 431 -47.45 -1.77 -27.18
N ARG A 432 -48.67 -1.65 -27.65
CA ARG A 432 -49.42 -2.73 -28.28
C ARG A 432 -49.95 -2.22 -29.62
N ASP A 433 -49.68 -2.95 -30.70
CA ASP A 433 -50.02 -2.55 -32.06
C ASP A 433 -49.61 -1.10 -32.41
N GLY A 434 -48.39 -0.72 -31.95
CA GLY A 434 -47.81 0.60 -32.15
C GLY A 434 -48.41 1.72 -31.30
N LYS A 435 -49.39 1.44 -30.44
CA LYS A 435 -50.01 2.43 -29.53
C LYS A 435 -49.45 2.27 -28.11
N GLN A 436 -49.08 3.37 -27.49
CA GLN A 436 -48.70 3.38 -26.07
C GLN A 436 -49.89 2.99 -25.20
N ILE A 437 -49.71 2.00 -24.34
CA ILE A 437 -50.76 1.48 -23.45
C ILE A 437 -50.46 1.76 -21.97
N GLY A 438 -49.23 2.10 -21.63
CA GLY A 438 -48.82 2.43 -20.25
C GLY A 438 -47.35 2.80 -20.14
N SER A 439 -47.00 3.34 -19.00
CA SER A 439 -45.59 3.61 -18.64
C SER A 439 -45.42 3.45 -17.14
N MET A 440 -44.25 2.98 -16.73
CA MET A 440 -43.83 2.90 -15.34
C MET A 440 -42.42 3.43 -15.18
N GLN A 441 -42.09 3.84 -13.97
CA GLN A 441 -40.71 4.23 -13.59
C GLN A 441 -40.27 3.41 -12.40
N THR A 442 -39.00 3.09 -12.39
CA THR A 442 -38.31 2.45 -11.26
C THR A 442 -36.92 3.04 -11.08
N GLU A 443 -36.39 2.93 -9.88
CA GLU A 443 -35.08 3.43 -9.55
C GLU A 443 -34.01 2.39 -9.98
N LEU A 444 -32.81 2.87 -10.34
CA LEU A 444 -31.63 2.09 -10.67
C LEU A 444 -30.40 2.86 -10.25
N THR A 445 -29.47 2.21 -9.60
CA THR A 445 -28.17 2.81 -9.30
C THR A 445 -27.08 2.13 -10.11
N LEU A 446 -26.31 2.90 -10.88
CA LEU A 446 -25.08 2.44 -11.52
C LEU A 446 -23.91 2.65 -10.55
N HIS A 447 -23.31 1.56 -10.14
CA HIS A 447 -22.11 1.55 -9.30
C HIS A 447 -20.87 1.33 -10.16
N ALA A 448 -19.93 2.27 -10.14
CA ALA A 448 -18.67 2.11 -10.88
C ALA A 448 -17.47 2.12 -9.94
N ALA A 449 -16.66 1.07 -10.04
CA ALA A 449 -15.49 0.88 -9.21
C ALA A 449 -14.31 0.36 -10.05
N TYR A 450 -13.11 0.50 -9.50
CA TYR A 450 -11.90 -0.01 -10.15
C TYR A 450 -11.80 -1.54 -10.07
N LEU A 451 -12.55 -2.16 -9.17
CA LEU A 451 -12.60 -3.61 -9.00
C LEU A 451 -13.97 -4.03 -8.49
N TRP A 452 -14.47 -5.16 -9.01
CA TRP A 452 -15.63 -5.88 -8.50
C TRP A 452 -15.31 -7.36 -8.32
N PRO A 453 -15.92 -8.07 -7.36
CA PRO A 453 -15.90 -9.53 -7.33
C PRO A 453 -16.39 -10.12 -8.65
N LYS A 454 -15.84 -11.26 -9.07
CA LYS A 454 -16.20 -11.88 -10.36
C LYS A 454 -17.70 -12.22 -10.47
N GLU A 455 -18.34 -12.45 -9.32
CA GLU A 455 -19.76 -12.78 -9.22
C GLU A 455 -20.68 -11.56 -9.49
N VAL A 456 -20.11 -10.36 -9.50
CA VAL A 456 -20.85 -9.09 -9.69
C VAL A 456 -20.75 -8.59 -11.12
N LEU A 457 -19.66 -8.85 -11.80
CA LEU A 457 -19.42 -8.56 -13.22
C LEU A 457 -19.84 -9.77 -14.07
#